data_5350887ab381fbf65f3fdd863d809eaa
#
_entry.id   5350887ab381fbf65f3fdd863d809eaa
#
_cell.length_a   1.000
_cell.length_b   1.000
_cell.length_c   1.000
_cell.angle_alpha   90.00
_cell.angle_beta   90.00
_cell.angle_gamma   90.00
#
_symmetry.space_group_name_H-M   'P 1'
#
loop_
_entity.id
_entity.type
_entity.pdbx_description
1 polymer ?
#
loop_
_entity_poly.entity_id
_entity_poly.type
_entity_poly.pdbx_seq_one_letter_code
_entity_poly.pdbx_strand_id
1 'polypeptide(L)'
;MKILIMGLPGAGKTTLATQLAHNLGCTHFNADEIRKEINKDLGFSVKDRLEQARRMGVLCDIASRYGAHVIADFVCPTPETRKAFGPAFTIWVDRIQESRFEDTNKLFVPPEKYDSRINGPWGMAYYAEELARIIEPRRPVSLYKVA
;
A
#
# COMPACT_ATOMS: atom_id res chain seq x y z
N MET A 1 -0.09 -11.17 -7.76
CA MET A 1 -0.62 -9.81 -7.98
C MET A 1 0.18 -8.83 -7.15
N LYS A 2 0.56 -7.73 -7.76
CA LYS A 2 1.23 -6.60 -7.10
C LYS A 2 0.16 -5.62 -6.59
N ILE A 3 0.20 -5.31 -5.30
CA ILE A 3 -0.82 -4.50 -4.62
C ILE A 3 -0.16 -3.26 -4.02
N LEU A 4 -0.71 -2.09 -4.31
CA LEU A 4 -0.30 -0.81 -3.73
C LEU A 4 -1.36 -0.32 -2.76
N ILE A 5 -0.98 -0.08 -1.51
CA ILE A 5 -1.80 0.62 -0.53
C ILE A 5 -1.21 2.01 -0.34
N MET A 6 -1.92 3.03 -0.75
CA MET A 6 -1.46 4.42 -0.76
C MET A 6 -2.40 5.35 -0.02
N GLY A 7 -1.90 6.51 0.34
CA GLY A 7 -2.66 7.55 1.04
C GLY A 7 -1.77 8.39 1.93
N LEU A 8 -2.33 9.40 2.55
CA LEU A 8 -1.61 10.30 3.45
C LEU A 8 -1.04 9.57 4.68
N PRO A 9 0.08 10.07 5.26
CA PRO A 9 0.58 9.54 6.52
C PRO A 9 -0.49 9.55 7.61
N GLY A 10 -0.60 8.49 8.38
CA GLY A 10 -1.60 8.37 9.44
C GLY A 10 -2.99 7.94 8.98
N ALA A 11 -3.19 7.67 7.71
CA ALA A 11 -4.50 7.24 7.18
C ALA A 11 -4.87 5.80 7.55
N GLY A 12 -3.93 4.99 8.03
CA GLY A 12 -4.17 3.59 8.41
C GLY A 12 -3.66 2.56 7.40
N LYS A 13 -2.79 2.95 6.48
CA LYS A 13 -2.23 2.08 5.43
C LYS A 13 -1.54 0.84 5.98
N THR A 14 -0.66 1.01 6.96
CA THR A 14 0.13 -0.09 7.51
C THR A 14 -0.75 -1.09 8.24
N THR A 15 -1.74 -0.62 9.00
CA THR A 15 -2.71 -1.49 9.66
C THR A 15 -3.50 -2.33 8.65
N LEU A 16 -4.00 -1.69 7.59
CA LEU A 16 -4.70 -2.39 6.52
C LEU A 16 -3.78 -3.39 5.82
N ALA A 17 -2.58 -2.97 5.46
CA ALA A 17 -1.61 -3.81 4.76
C ALA A 17 -1.22 -5.04 5.57
N THR A 18 -0.97 -4.89 6.86
CA THR A 18 -0.63 -5.99 7.77
C THR A 18 -1.74 -7.03 7.81
N GLN A 19 -2.98 -6.59 7.94
CA GLN A 19 -4.14 -7.49 8.02
C GLN A 19 -4.44 -8.14 6.66
N LEU A 20 -4.36 -7.37 5.58
CA LEU A 20 -4.57 -7.91 4.24
C LEU A 20 -3.49 -8.95 3.87
N ALA A 21 -2.22 -8.66 4.20
CA ALA A 21 -1.12 -9.60 3.97
C ALA A 21 -1.33 -10.91 4.75
N HIS A 22 -1.79 -10.81 5.99
CA HIS A 22 -2.15 -11.98 6.79
C HIS A 22 -3.28 -12.79 6.12
N ASN A 23 -4.34 -12.09 5.69
CA ASN A 23 -5.49 -12.73 5.06
C ASN A 23 -5.15 -13.40 3.73
N LEU A 24 -4.24 -12.82 2.95
CA LEU A 24 -3.78 -13.36 1.67
C LEU A 24 -2.61 -14.33 1.81
N GLY A 25 -1.96 -14.38 2.99
CA GLY A 25 -0.75 -15.18 3.19
C GLY A 25 0.41 -14.70 2.31
N CYS A 26 0.63 -13.39 2.21
CA CYS A 26 1.61 -12.82 1.31
C CYS A 26 2.60 -11.87 2.01
N THR A 27 3.65 -11.50 1.28
CA THR A 27 4.67 -10.55 1.72
C THR A 27 4.13 -9.13 1.71
N HIS A 28 4.50 -8.35 2.73
CA HIS A 28 4.18 -6.95 2.88
C HIS A 28 5.48 -6.13 3.04
N PHE A 29 5.69 -5.16 2.17
CA PHE A 29 6.76 -4.19 2.27
C PHE A 29 6.20 -2.83 2.71
N ASN A 30 6.62 -2.38 3.89
CA ASN A 30 6.37 -1.03 4.36
C ASN A 30 7.53 -0.12 3.94
N ALA A 31 7.23 1.02 3.31
CA ALA A 31 8.27 1.89 2.77
C ALA A 31 9.17 2.52 3.84
N ASP A 32 8.63 2.82 5.02
CA ASP A 32 9.44 3.38 6.11
C ASP A 32 10.46 2.36 6.63
N GLU A 33 10.04 1.12 6.74
CA GLU A 33 10.92 0.01 7.10
C GLU A 33 12.00 -0.21 6.03
N ILE A 34 11.62 -0.19 4.76
CA ILE A 34 12.57 -0.32 3.65
C ILE A 34 13.56 0.86 3.62
N ARG A 35 13.12 2.10 3.89
CA ARG A 35 14.04 3.25 4.02
C ARG A 35 15.04 3.03 5.14
N LYS A 36 14.56 2.55 6.27
CA LYS A 36 15.39 2.37 7.47
C LYS A 36 16.43 1.27 7.28
N GLU A 37 16.08 0.17 6.65
CA GLU A 37 16.92 -1.02 6.56
C GLU A 37 17.74 -1.11 5.27
N ILE A 38 17.21 -0.66 4.14
CA ILE A 38 17.81 -0.84 2.82
C ILE A 38 18.10 0.49 2.12
N ASN A 39 17.11 1.36 2.00
CA ASN A 39 17.21 2.62 1.24
C ASN A 39 17.67 3.80 2.13
N LYS A 40 18.71 3.59 2.90
CA LYS A 40 19.24 4.57 3.86
C LYS A 40 19.78 5.85 3.20
N ASP A 41 20.09 5.78 1.91
CA ASP A 41 20.57 6.89 1.10
C ASP A 41 19.48 7.87 0.67
N LEU A 42 18.19 7.50 0.84
CA LEU A 42 17.07 8.31 0.39
C LEU A 42 16.46 9.17 1.50
N GLY A 43 16.26 10.45 1.19
CA GLY A 43 15.49 11.39 2.01
C GLY A 43 14.06 11.55 1.49
N PHE A 44 13.54 12.78 1.58
CA PHE A 44 12.14 13.11 1.24
C PHE A 44 12.02 14.20 0.17
N SER A 45 13.09 14.47 -0.56
CA SER A 45 13.02 15.34 -1.75
C SER A 45 12.11 14.71 -2.80
N VAL A 46 11.65 15.50 -3.76
CA VAL A 46 10.87 14.98 -4.89
C VAL A 46 11.62 13.87 -5.62
N LYS A 47 12.91 14.06 -5.87
CA LYS A 47 13.77 13.07 -6.51
C LYS A 47 13.89 11.79 -5.69
N ASP A 48 14.08 11.90 -4.37
CA ASP A 48 14.23 10.75 -3.49
C ASP A 48 12.92 9.97 -3.34
N ARG A 49 11.79 10.66 -3.27
CA ARG A 49 10.47 10.02 -3.24
C ARG A 49 10.20 9.25 -4.53
N LEU A 50 10.65 9.77 -5.67
CA LEU A 50 10.52 9.09 -6.96
C LEU A 50 11.37 7.81 -7.00
N GLU A 51 12.62 7.90 -6.55
CA GLU A 51 13.53 6.74 -6.47
C GLU A 51 13.04 5.71 -5.46
N GLN A 52 12.49 6.13 -4.32
CA GLN A 52 11.87 5.22 -3.35
C GLN A 52 10.71 4.44 -4.00
N ALA A 53 9.85 5.12 -4.73
CA ALA A 53 8.73 4.48 -5.42
C ALA A 53 9.22 3.47 -6.46
N ARG A 54 10.26 3.82 -7.22
CA ARG A 54 10.89 2.92 -8.20
C ARG A 54 11.44 1.67 -7.52
N ARG A 55 12.20 1.82 -6.45
CA ARG A 55 12.79 0.69 -5.70
C ARG A 55 11.71 -0.20 -5.06
N MET A 56 10.67 0.40 -4.48
CA MET A 56 9.52 -0.33 -3.98
C MET A 56 8.85 -1.16 -5.07
N GLY A 57 8.70 -0.58 -6.26
CA GLY A 57 8.15 -1.25 -7.43
C GLY A 57 8.99 -2.46 -7.85
N VAL A 58 10.31 -2.31 -7.91
CA VAL A 58 11.23 -3.42 -8.25
C VAL A 58 11.17 -4.54 -7.22
N LEU A 59 11.17 -4.21 -5.93
CA LEU A 59 11.02 -5.20 -4.86
C LEU A 59 9.73 -6.01 -5.03
N CYS A 60 8.63 -5.34 -5.29
CA CYS A 60 7.35 -6.00 -5.50
C CYS A 60 7.34 -6.85 -6.78
N ASP A 61 7.96 -6.38 -7.85
CA ASP A 61 8.07 -7.15 -9.10
C ASP A 61 8.88 -8.43 -8.90
N ILE A 62 9.97 -8.35 -8.15
CA ILE A 62 10.77 -9.54 -7.79
C ILE A 62 9.95 -10.50 -6.93
N ALA A 63 9.35 -9.99 -5.86
CA ALA A 63 8.57 -10.83 -4.94
C ALA A 63 7.37 -11.49 -5.61
N SER A 64 6.73 -10.82 -6.57
CA SER A 64 5.59 -11.36 -7.29
C SER A 64 5.91 -12.55 -8.19
N ARG A 65 7.19 -12.80 -8.47
CA ARG A 65 7.64 -13.98 -9.22
C ARG A 65 7.62 -15.26 -8.37
N TYR A 66 7.62 -15.11 -7.05
CA TYR A 66 7.79 -16.22 -6.10
C TYR A 66 6.60 -16.43 -5.19
N GLY A 67 5.56 -15.64 -5.30
CA GLY A 67 4.34 -15.73 -4.51
C GLY A 67 3.14 -15.23 -5.30
N ALA A 68 1.93 -15.57 -4.83
CA ALA A 68 0.70 -15.16 -5.51
C ALA A 68 0.48 -13.65 -5.45
N HIS A 69 0.83 -13.03 -4.30
CA HIS A 69 0.62 -11.61 -4.03
C HIS A 69 1.79 -10.99 -3.31
N VAL A 70 1.93 -9.68 -3.45
CA VAL A 70 2.85 -8.84 -2.68
C VAL A 70 2.20 -7.48 -2.46
N ILE A 71 2.33 -6.93 -1.26
CA ILE A 71 1.77 -5.64 -0.88
C ILE A 71 2.91 -4.66 -0.60
N ALA A 72 2.80 -3.46 -1.19
CA ALA A 72 3.59 -2.30 -0.77
C ALA A 72 2.66 -1.27 -0.14
N ASP A 73 3.02 -0.72 1.03
CA ASP A 73 2.30 0.39 1.61
C ASP A 73 3.21 1.60 1.79
N PHE A 74 2.81 2.71 1.22
CA PHE A 74 3.48 4.01 1.35
C PHE A 74 2.57 5.13 0.82
N VAL A 75 2.97 6.38 1.05
CA VAL A 75 2.18 7.54 0.64
C VAL A 75 1.95 7.57 -0.86
N CYS A 76 3.00 7.35 -1.64
CA CYS A 76 2.98 7.36 -3.11
C CYS A 76 2.23 8.60 -3.64
N PRO A 77 2.74 9.82 -3.36
CA PRO A 77 1.91 11.03 -3.32
C PRO A 77 1.53 11.61 -4.66
N THR A 78 2.22 11.26 -5.74
CA THR A 78 2.05 11.92 -7.04
C THR A 78 1.81 10.91 -8.16
N PRO A 79 1.24 11.35 -9.29
CA PRO A 79 1.13 10.50 -10.48
C PRO A 79 2.50 9.94 -10.92
N GLU A 80 3.56 10.74 -10.80
CA GLU A 80 4.92 10.33 -11.15
C GLU A 80 5.45 9.22 -10.25
N THR A 81 5.20 9.30 -8.94
CA THR A 81 5.60 8.22 -8.01
C THR A 81 4.82 6.94 -8.27
N ARG A 82 3.54 7.04 -8.58
CA ARG A 82 2.71 5.88 -8.94
C ARG A 82 3.19 5.22 -10.23
N LYS A 83 3.55 6.03 -11.23
CA LYS A 83 4.14 5.55 -12.47
C LYS A 83 5.49 4.86 -12.24
N ALA A 84 6.33 5.43 -11.38
CA ALA A 84 7.63 4.86 -11.03
C ALA A 84 7.48 3.52 -10.29
N PHE A 85 6.47 3.39 -9.44
CA PHE A 85 6.13 2.13 -8.77
C PHE A 85 5.70 1.07 -9.79
N GLY A 86 4.95 1.47 -10.80
CA GLY A 86 4.46 0.59 -11.86
C GLY A 86 3.04 0.09 -11.65
N PRO A 87 2.50 -0.64 -12.63
CA PRO A 87 1.12 -1.14 -12.58
C PRO A 87 0.86 -2.03 -11.36
N ALA A 88 -0.25 -1.80 -10.67
CA ALA A 88 -0.63 -2.53 -9.48
C ALA A 88 -2.14 -2.46 -9.24
N PHE A 89 -2.65 -3.40 -8.45
CA PHE A 89 -3.97 -3.26 -7.84
C PHE A 89 -3.86 -2.18 -6.76
N THR A 90 -4.47 -1.03 -6.99
CA THR A 90 -4.31 0.16 -6.15
C THR A 90 -5.45 0.33 -5.19
N ILE A 91 -5.10 0.40 -3.90
CA ILE A 91 -6.03 0.66 -2.79
C ILE A 91 -5.67 2.04 -2.23
N TRP A 92 -6.60 2.98 -2.34
CA TRP A 92 -6.44 4.32 -1.78
C TRP A 92 -7.12 4.40 -0.42
N VAL A 93 -6.32 4.59 0.62
CA VAL A 93 -6.83 4.83 1.97
C VAL A 93 -7.05 6.32 2.15
N ASP A 94 -8.31 6.74 2.05
CA ASP A 94 -8.75 8.13 2.03
C ASP A 94 -9.65 8.42 3.23
N ARG A 95 -9.08 8.33 4.43
CA ARG A 95 -9.82 8.51 5.70
C ARG A 95 -9.47 9.79 6.44
N ILE A 96 -8.45 10.52 5.96
CA ILE A 96 -8.03 11.82 6.50
C ILE A 96 -7.82 12.79 5.36
N GLN A 97 -8.06 14.08 5.61
CA GLN A 97 -7.92 15.14 4.60
C GLN A 97 -6.51 15.74 4.60
N GLU A 98 -5.83 15.69 5.72
CA GLU A 98 -4.46 16.16 5.87
C GLU A 98 -3.73 15.36 6.93
N SER A 99 -2.40 15.26 6.78
CA SER A 99 -1.52 14.65 7.75
C SER A 99 -0.82 15.73 8.58
N ARG A 100 -0.05 15.30 9.59
CA ARG A 100 0.83 16.17 10.37
C ARG A 100 2.06 16.68 9.59
N PHE A 101 2.29 16.18 8.37
CA PHE A 101 3.42 16.54 7.51
C PHE A 101 2.93 17.48 6.42
N GLU A 102 3.11 18.78 6.61
CA GLU A 102 2.59 19.80 5.71
C GLU A 102 3.20 19.73 4.29
N ASP A 103 4.48 19.42 4.18
CA ASP A 103 5.16 19.22 2.89
C ASP A 103 4.55 18.08 2.08
N THR A 104 4.20 16.98 2.75
CA THR A 104 3.52 15.84 2.13
C THR A 104 2.10 16.21 1.73
N ASN A 105 1.37 16.96 2.56
CA ASN A 105 0.02 17.43 2.24
C ASN A 105 0.01 18.27 0.96
N LYS A 106 0.99 19.17 0.80
CA LYS A 106 1.13 20.01 -0.40
C LYS A 106 1.48 19.21 -1.65
N LEU A 107 2.23 18.14 -1.49
CA LEU A 107 2.68 17.30 -2.59
C LEU A 107 1.62 16.29 -3.04
N PHE A 108 0.76 15.87 -2.14
CA PHE A 108 -0.18 14.77 -2.38
C PHE A 108 -1.25 15.16 -3.41
N VAL A 109 -1.29 14.38 -4.49
CA VAL A 109 -2.33 14.46 -5.52
C VAL A 109 -3.21 13.22 -5.40
N PRO A 110 -4.51 13.35 -5.11
CA PRO A 110 -5.41 12.20 -5.09
C PRO A 110 -5.36 11.39 -6.40
N PRO A 111 -5.40 10.06 -6.35
CA PRO A 111 -5.38 9.26 -7.56
C PRO A 111 -6.68 9.42 -8.35
N GLU A 112 -6.57 9.57 -9.66
CA GLU A 112 -7.73 9.57 -10.56
C GLU A 112 -8.26 8.15 -10.79
N LYS A 113 -7.36 7.17 -10.75
CA LYS A 113 -7.68 5.75 -10.95
C LYS A 113 -7.20 4.93 -9.77
N TYR A 114 -8.08 4.09 -9.27
CA TYR A 114 -7.81 3.13 -8.20
C TYR A 114 -8.78 1.96 -8.33
N ASP A 115 -8.43 0.84 -7.76
CA ASP A 115 -9.29 -0.35 -7.77
C ASP A 115 -10.21 -0.40 -6.55
N SER A 116 -9.76 0.21 -5.43
CA SER A 116 -10.58 0.35 -4.23
C SER A 116 -10.22 1.62 -3.47
N ARG A 117 -11.22 2.23 -2.83
CA ARG A 117 -11.07 3.42 -2.00
C ARG A 117 -11.65 3.15 -0.61
N ILE A 118 -10.85 3.36 0.41
CA ILE A 118 -11.27 3.16 1.79
C ILE A 118 -11.51 4.54 2.42
N ASN A 119 -12.77 4.92 2.50
CA ASN A 119 -13.20 6.21 3.07
C ASN A 119 -14.35 6.08 4.08
N GLY A 120 -14.76 4.87 4.38
CA GLY A 120 -15.85 4.59 5.32
C GLY A 120 -15.38 4.43 6.76
N PRO A 121 -16.33 4.24 7.69
CA PRO A 121 -16.09 4.30 9.13
C PRO A 121 -15.65 2.97 9.77
N TRP A 122 -15.60 1.88 9.01
CA TRP A 122 -15.32 0.56 9.56
C TRP A 122 -13.86 0.39 9.98
N GLY A 123 -13.58 -0.60 10.81
CA GLY A 123 -12.22 -0.97 11.17
C GLY A 123 -11.46 -1.59 10.00
N MET A 124 -10.13 -1.55 10.04
CA MET A 124 -9.30 -2.08 8.96
C MET A 124 -9.42 -3.59 8.79
N ALA A 125 -9.78 -4.33 9.85
CA ALA A 125 -10.06 -5.76 9.74
C ALA A 125 -11.22 -6.07 8.79
N TYR A 126 -12.26 -5.25 8.81
CA TYR A 126 -13.40 -5.37 7.91
C TYR A 126 -12.98 -5.14 6.45
N TYR A 127 -12.26 -4.05 6.20
CA TYR A 127 -11.80 -3.75 4.84
C TYR A 127 -10.81 -4.77 4.31
N ALA A 128 -9.94 -5.28 5.18
CA ALA A 128 -8.99 -6.34 4.79
C ALA A 128 -9.72 -7.63 4.37
N GLU A 129 -10.80 -7.99 5.04
CA GLU A 129 -11.65 -9.12 4.65
C GLU A 129 -12.31 -8.89 3.28
N GLU A 130 -12.92 -7.73 3.09
CA GLU A 130 -13.59 -7.40 1.83
C GLU A 130 -12.60 -7.35 0.66
N LEU A 131 -11.43 -6.76 0.86
CA LEU A 131 -10.39 -6.70 -0.15
C LEU A 131 -9.83 -8.09 -0.49
N ALA A 132 -9.65 -8.95 0.51
CA ALA A 132 -9.20 -10.32 0.26
C ALA A 132 -10.20 -11.09 -0.62
N ARG A 133 -11.50 -10.89 -0.42
CA ARG A 133 -12.54 -11.48 -1.28
C ARG A 133 -12.53 -10.94 -2.70
N ILE A 134 -12.24 -9.66 -2.88
CA ILE A 134 -12.12 -9.02 -4.19
C ILE A 134 -10.89 -9.57 -4.93
N ILE A 135 -9.76 -9.67 -4.24
CA ILE A 135 -8.49 -10.12 -4.82
C ILE A 135 -8.50 -11.63 -5.10
N GLU A 136 -9.08 -12.40 -4.20
CA GLU A 136 -9.23 -13.85 -4.32
C GLU A 136 -10.71 -14.27 -4.19
N PRO A 137 -11.54 -14.09 -5.23
CA PRO A 137 -12.99 -14.39 -5.16
C PRO A 137 -13.32 -15.85 -4.83
N ARG A 138 -12.40 -16.79 -5.13
CA ARG A 138 -12.57 -18.22 -4.88
C ARG A 138 -11.89 -18.70 -3.60
N ARG A 139 -11.39 -17.77 -2.80
CA ARG A 139 -10.77 -18.11 -1.52
C ARG A 139 -11.82 -18.77 -0.63
N PRO A 140 -11.56 -19.99 -0.12
CA PRO A 140 -12.48 -20.59 0.85
C PRO A 140 -12.60 -19.65 2.04
N VAL A 141 -13.83 -19.46 2.53
CA VAL A 141 -14.06 -18.75 3.78
C VAL A 141 -13.25 -19.51 4.83
N SER A 142 -12.30 -18.83 5.46
CA SER A 142 -11.52 -19.44 6.53
C SER A 142 -12.48 -19.76 7.68
N LEU A 143 -12.83 -21.01 7.81
CA LEU A 143 -13.56 -21.52 8.98
C LEU A 143 -12.68 -21.51 10.24
N TYR A 144 -11.43 -21.06 10.13
CA TYR A 144 -10.44 -21.05 11.20
C TYR A 144 -10.26 -19.68 11.85
N LYS A 145 -11.29 -18.85 11.85
CA LYS A 145 -11.34 -17.65 12.68
C LYS A 145 -11.66 -17.93 14.15
N VAL A 146 -11.55 -19.15 14.56
CA VAL A 146 -11.78 -19.53 15.95
C VAL A 146 -10.44 -19.72 16.64
N ALA A 147 -10.24 -18.87 17.61
CA ALA A 147 -9.11 -18.75 18.54
C ALA A 147 -7.98 -17.91 18.08
#